data_be786aff5370aeb0c08edc954e707adb
#
_entry.id   be786aff5370aeb0c08edc954e707adb
#
_cell.length_a   1.000
_cell.length_b   1.000
_cell.length_c   1.000
_cell.angle_alpha   90.00
_cell.angle_beta   90.00
_cell.angle_gamma   90.00
#
_symmetry.space_group_name_H-M   'P 1'
#
loop_
_entity.id
_entity.type
_entity.pdbx_description
1 polymer ?
#
loop_
_entity_poly.entity_id
_entity_poly.type
_entity_poly.pdbx_seq_one_letter_code
_entity_poly.pdbx_strand_id
1 'polypeptide(L)'
;MPEGSIPYAQIDQLVDATVGHPRISFLDAFQGYHQIPLALDDQEKTAFVTPIGNYHYKVISFGLKNAGSTYQRMMTRMFESLLGKNIEIYIDDMVVKSKMVSEHLEDLRIIFEVLRNYKLRLNASKCSFGVGSGKFLGYMVTHRGIEVNPD
;
A
#
# COMPACT_ATOMS: atom_id res chain seq x y z
N MET A 1 -6.07 21.47 -6.27
CA MET A 1 -6.25 20.53 -5.14
C MET A 1 -4.94 20.46 -4.36
N PRO A 2 -4.97 20.54 -3.04
CA PRO A 2 -3.73 20.32 -2.28
C PRO A 2 -3.22 18.90 -2.56
N GLU A 3 -1.92 18.77 -2.75
CA GLU A 3 -1.26 17.48 -2.91
C GLU A 3 -1.62 16.60 -1.71
N GLY A 4 -2.19 15.43 -1.96
CA GLY A 4 -2.58 14.48 -0.93
C GLY A 4 -4.07 14.40 -0.59
N SER A 5 -4.94 15.19 -1.25
CA SER A 5 -6.37 15.01 -1.07
C SER A 5 -6.87 13.82 -1.90
N ILE A 6 -7.47 12.84 -1.20
CA ILE A 6 -8.09 11.69 -1.85
C ILE A 6 -9.41 12.12 -2.46
N PRO A 7 -9.71 11.76 -3.72
CA PRO A 7 -11.02 12.02 -4.29
C PRO A 7 -12.12 11.38 -3.45
N TYR A 8 -13.21 12.13 -3.22
CA TYR A 8 -14.34 11.68 -2.39
C TYR A 8 -14.89 10.33 -2.82
N ALA A 9 -14.92 10.05 -4.13
CA ALA A 9 -15.37 8.78 -4.68
C ALA A 9 -14.50 7.59 -4.24
N GLN A 10 -13.20 7.80 -4.04
CA GLN A 10 -12.31 6.73 -3.53
C GLN A 10 -12.52 6.45 -2.05
N ILE A 11 -12.85 7.47 -1.27
CA ILE A 11 -13.20 7.31 0.15
C ILE A 11 -14.46 6.47 0.30
N ASP A 12 -15.51 6.73 -0.48
CA ASP A 12 -16.73 5.95 -0.48
C ASP A 12 -16.47 4.47 -0.84
N GLN A 13 -15.63 4.22 -1.84
CA GLN A 13 -15.22 2.86 -2.21
C GLN A 13 -14.49 2.14 -1.07
N LEU A 14 -13.63 2.84 -0.34
CA LEU A 14 -12.93 2.29 0.82
C LEU A 14 -13.89 1.98 1.97
N VAL A 15 -14.88 2.85 2.21
CA VAL A 15 -15.93 2.60 3.20
C VAL A 15 -16.68 1.30 2.88
N ASP A 16 -17.19 1.20 1.64
CA ASP A 16 -17.93 0.03 1.18
C ASP A 16 -17.07 -1.25 1.25
N ALA A 17 -15.78 -1.11 0.97
CA ALA A 17 -14.85 -2.22 0.98
C ALA A 17 -14.56 -2.77 2.37
N THR A 18 -14.67 -1.96 3.43
CA THR A 18 -14.30 -2.35 4.80
C THR A 18 -15.50 -2.57 5.72
N VAL A 19 -16.68 -2.03 5.41
CA VAL A 19 -17.89 -2.23 6.19
C VAL A 19 -18.27 -3.71 6.26
N GLY A 20 -18.60 -4.19 7.46
CA GLY A 20 -18.99 -5.57 7.68
C GLY A 20 -17.83 -6.56 7.84
N HIS A 21 -16.58 -6.08 7.86
CA HIS A 21 -15.40 -6.91 8.09
C HIS A 21 -14.89 -6.71 9.51
N PRO A 22 -15.11 -7.69 10.44
CA PRO A 22 -14.83 -7.50 11.86
C PRO A 22 -13.34 -7.50 12.21
N ARG A 23 -12.51 -8.04 11.35
CA ARG A 23 -11.04 -8.02 11.53
C ARG A 23 -10.36 -7.46 10.30
N ILE A 24 -9.45 -6.54 10.57
CA ILE A 24 -8.71 -5.80 9.54
C ILE A 24 -7.24 -5.79 9.95
N SER A 25 -6.36 -5.91 8.97
CA SER A 25 -4.93 -5.67 9.16
C SER A 25 -4.48 -4.55 8.23
N PHE A 26 -3.70 -3.63 8.76
CA PHE A 26 -3.12 -2.52 8.00
C PHE A 26 -1.65 -2.83 7.75
N LEU A 27 -1.26 -2.85 6.50
CA LEU A 27 0.10 -3.15 6.08
C LEU A 27 0.71 -1.93 5.40
N ASP A 28 1.98 -1.69 5.65
CA ASP A 28 2.74 -0.59 5.06
C ASP A 28 4.01 -1.15 4.43
N ALA A 29 4.25 -0.84 3.16
CA ALA A 29 5.46 -1.26 2.46
C ALA A 29 6.66 -0.45 2.94
N PHE A 30 7.77 -1.13 3.24
CA PHE A 30 9.00 -0.47 3.66
C PHE A 30 9.67 0.21 2.45
N GLN A 31 9.63 1.55 2.40
CA GLN A 31 10.19 2.33 1.29
C GLN A 31 9.79 1.74 -0.07
N GLY A 32 8.47 1.60 -0.30
CA GLY A 32 7.93 0.80 -1.40
C GLY A 32 8.54 1.11 -2.76
N TYR A 33 8.71 2.38 -3.11
CA TYR A 33 9.31 2.76 -4.39
C TYR A 33 10.75 2.28 -4.52
N HIS A 34 11.53 2.35 -3.47
CA HIS A 34 12.93 1.91 -3.46
C HIS A 34 13.09 0.39 -3.59
N GLN A 35 12.03 -0.36 -3.49
CA GLN A 35 12.07 -1.81 -3.71
C GLN A 35 11.87 -2.20 -5.18
N ILE A 36 11.55 -1.23 -6.05
CA ILE A 36 11.31 -1.47 -7.48
C ILE A 36 12.55 -1.08 -8.27
N PRO A 37 13.21 -2.04 -8.96
CA PRO A 37 14.35 -1.73 -9.82
C PRO A 37 13.93 -0.85 -11.01
N LEU A 38 14.78 0.10 -11.38
CA LEU A 38 14.65 0.85 -12.63
C LEU A 38 15.25 0.06 -13.79
N ALA A 39 14.61 0.13 -14.96
CA ALA A 39 15.23 -0.35 -16.19
C ALA A 39 16.55 0.37 -16.45
N LEU A 40 17.53 -0.36 -16.98
CA LEU A 40 18.88 0.19 -17.20
C LEU A 40 18.87 1.51 -17.99
N ASP A 41 18.05 1.58 -19.04
CA ASP A 41 17.94 2.79 -19.87
C ASP A 41 17.36 3.97 -19.11
N ASP A 42 16.57 3.74 -18.08
CA ASP A 42 15.96 4.79 -17.28
C ASP A 42 16.84 5.23 -16.11
N GLN A 43 17.79 4.40 -15.68
CA GLN A 43 18.68 4.74 -14.56
C GLN A 43 19.51 6.00 -14.86
N GLU A 44 20.07 6.11 -16.06
CA GLU A 44 20.88 7.25 -16.46
C GLU A 44 20.09 8.56 -16.46
N LYS A 45 18.79 8.49 -16.73
CA LYS A 45 17.90 9.67 -16.73
C LYS A 45 17.70 10.26 -15.34
N THR A 46 18.07 9.53 -14.29
CA THR A 46 17.98 9.99 -12.91
C THR A 46 19.29 10.56 -12.39
N ALA A 47 20.28 10.72 -13.24
CA ALA A 47 21.62 11.15 -12.86
C ALA A 47 21.64 12.53 -12.20
N PHE A 48 22.47 12.65 -11.17
CA PHE A 48 22.73 13.91 -10.49
C PHE A 48 24.23 14.05 -10.18
N VAL A 49 24.68 15.30 -10.07
CA VAL A 49 26.09 15.64 -9.88
C VAL A 49 26.36 15.86 -8.39
N THR A 50 27.47 15.27 -7.95
CA THR A 50 27.99 15.48 -6.59
C THR A 50 29.45 15.96 -6.65
N PRO A 51 30.01 16.51 -5.55
CA PRO A 51 31.43 16.91 -5.53
C PRO A 51 32.42 15.78 -5.82
N ILE A 52 32.01 14.52 -5.64
CA ILE A 52 32.87 13.36 -5.86
C ILE A 52 32.54 12.55 -7.12
N GLY A 53 31.54 12.98 -7.88
CA GLY A 53 31.18 12.32 -9.14
C GLY A 53 29.68 12.37 -9.43
N ASN A 54 29.31 11.73 -10.53
CA ASN A 54 27.92 11.60 -10.95
C ASN A 54 27.33 10.29 -10.42
N TYR A 55 26.11 10.36 -9.93
CA TYR A 55 25.37 9.21 -9.42
C TYR A 55 24.01 9.12 -10.09
N HIS A 56 23.45 7.94 -10.14
CA HIS A 56 22.07 7.73 -10.58
C HIS A 56 21.38 6.69 -9.70
N TYR A 57 20.07 6.63 -9.77
CA TYR A 57 19.29 5.69 -9.02
C TYR A 57 19.20 4.34 -9.75
N LYS A 58 19.31 3.25 -8.99
CA LYS A 58 19.06 1.88 -9.49
C LYS A 58 17.60 1.45 -9.26
N VAL A 59 16.89 2.18 -8.42
CA VAL A 59 15.52 1.91 -8.02
C VAL A 59 14.66 3.15 -8.22
N ILE A 60 13.33 3.00 -8.20
CA ILE A 60 12.43 4.13 -8.32
C ILE A 60 12.62 5.05 -7.12
N SER A 61 12.91 6.33 -7.37
CA SER A 61 13.05 7.37 -6.35
C SER A 61 11.77 8.21 -6.28
N PHE A 62 11.58 8.87 -5.14
CA PHE A 62 10.54 9.88 -5.01
C PHE A 62 10.76 11.02 -6.01
N GLY A 63 9.67 11.60 -6.50
CA GLY A 63 9.71 12.72 -7.42
C GLY A 63 9.74 12.36 -8.90
N LEU A 64 9.89 11.09 -9.25
CA LEU A 64 9.73 10.66 -10.63
C LEU A 64 8.26 10.74 -11.05
N LYS A 65 7.99 11.32 -12.20
CA LYS A 65 6.64 11.60 -12.69
C LYS A 65 5.74 10.36 -12.70
N ASN A 66 6.30 9.21 -13.04
CA ASN A 66 5.57 7.96 -13.22
C ASN A 66 5.70 6.99 -12.03
N ALA A 67 6.36 7.41 -10.95
CA ALA A 67 6.64 6.51 -9.81
C ALA A 67 5.36 5.95 -9.19
N GLY A 68 4.40 6.81 -8.87
CA GLY A 68 3.14 6.41 -8.25
C GLY A 68 2.32 5.46 -9.11
N SER A 69 2.16 5.77 -10.40
CA SER A 69 1.38 4.93 -11.32
C SER A 69 2.06 3.58 -11.58
N THR A 70 3.38 3.55 -11.67
CA THR A 70 4.14 2.30 -11.84
C THR A 70 4.00 1.41 -10.62
N TYR A 71 4.16 1.99 -9.43
CA TYR A 71 4.00 1.29 -8.16
C TYR A 71 2.59 0.71 -8.01
N GLN A 72 1.56 1.53 -8.26
CA GLN A 72 0.16 1.10 -8.17
C GLN A 72 -0.14 -0.03 -9.16
N ARG A 73 0.39 0.05 -10.37
CA ARG A 73 0.22 -0.99 -11.39
C ARG A 73 0.86 -2.30 -10.95
N MET A 74 2.06 -2.24 -10.38
CA MET A 74 2.74 -3.41 -9.85
C MET A 74 1.95 -4.06 -8.72
N MET A 75 1.49 -3.26 -7.76
CA MET A 75 0.70 -3.75 -6.63
C MET A 75 -0.62 -4.36 -7.08
N THR A 76 -1.32 -3.73 -8.02
CA THR A 76 -2.55 -4.25 -8.60
C THR A 76 -2.32 -5.61 -9.27
N ARG A 77 -1.22 -5.75 -9.99
CA ARG A 77 -0.86 -7.00 -10.65
C ARG A 77 -0.51 -8.11 -9.67
N MET A 78 0.24 -7.78 -8.62
CA MET A 78 0.62 -8.74 -7.57
C MET A 78 -0.60 -9.37 -6.88
N PHE A 79 -1.61 -8.57 -6.63
CA PHE A 79 -2.79 -8.98 -5.86
C PHE A 79 -4.05 -9.11 -6.70
N GLU A 80 -3.93 -9.24 -8.02
CA GLU A 80 -5.05 -9.21 -8.96
C GLU A 80 -6.20 -10.14 -8.57
N SER A 81 -5.91 -11.37 -8.16
CA SER A 81 -6.92 -12.35 -7.78
C SER A 81 -7.57 -12.09 -6.41
N LEU A 82 -6.96 -11.23 -5.58
CA LEU A 82 -7.37 -10.98 -4.21
C LEU A 82 -7.98 -9.59 -3.99
N LEU A 83 -7.73 -8.67 -4.92
CA LEU A 83 -8.27 -7.31 -4.85
C LEU A 83 -9.80 -7.32 -4.81
N GLY A 84 -10.36 -6.52 -3.91
CA GLY A 84 -11.80 -6.44 -3.69
C GLY A 84 -12.38 -7.58 -2.88
N LYS A 85 -11.63 -8.65 -2.66
CA LYS A 85 -12.07 -9.80 -1.84
C LYS A 85 -11.56 -9.66 -0.41
N ASN A 86 -10.27 -9.83 -0.22
CA ASN A 86 -9.63 -9.79 1.09
C ASN A 86 -8.51 -8.77 1.22
N ILE A 87 -8.20 -8.01 0.17
CA ILE A 87 -7.24 -6.92 0.22
C ILE A 87 -7.71 -5.71 -0.60
N GLU A 88 -7.45 -4.52 -0.06
CA GLU A 88 -7.58 -3.25 -0.76
C GLU A 88 -6.23 -2.53 -0.71
N ILE A 89 -5.86 -1.88 -1.81
CA ILE A 89 -4.56 -1.21 -1.92
C ILE A 89 -4.76 0.23 -2.37
N TYR A 90 -4.12 1.14 -1.64
CA TYR A 90 -4.06 2.54 -2.03
C TYR A 90 -2.63 3.06 -1.83
N ILE A 91 -1.89 3.21 -2.93
CA ILE A 91 -0.48 3.64 -2.92
C ILE A 91 0.34 2.74 -1.98
N ASP A 92 0.86 3.28 -0.88
CA ASP A 92 1.70 2.55 0.08
C ASP A 92 0.90 1.79 1.13
N ASP A 93 -0.40 2.07 1.24
CA ASP A 93 -1.26 1.49 2.25
C ASP A 93 -2.02 0.28 1.72
N MET A 94 -1.99 -0.80 2.47
CA MET A 94 -2.71 -2.03 2.17
C MET A 94 -3.61 -2.38 3.35
N VAL A 95 -4.85 -2.76 3.05
CA VAL A 95 -5.81 -3.21 4.06
C VAL A 95 -6.22 -4.64 3.75
N VAL A 96 -5.91 -5.55 4.65
CA VAL A 96 -6.41 -6.93 4.60
C VAL A 96 -7.67 -7.02 5.43
N LYS A 97 -8.74 -7.51 4.84
CA LYS A 97 -10.06 -7.59 5.47
C LYS A 97 -10.60 -9.02 5.39
N SER A 98 -11.30 -9.43 6.41
CA SER A 98 -11.89 -10.76 6.47
C SER A 98 -13.35 -10.67 6.95
N LYS A 99 -14.23 -11.41 6.28
CA LYS A 99 -15.65 -11.48 6.64
C LYS A 99 -15.87 -12.20 7.97
N MET A 100 -15.01 -13.17 8.27
CA MET A 100 -15.07 -13.95 9.49
C MET A 100 -13.75 -13.87 10.24
N VAL A 101 -13.83 -13.71 11.55
CA VAL A 101 -12.64 -13.64 12.43
C VAL A 101 -11.74 -14.86 12.25
N SER A 102 -12.36 -16.05 12.10
CA SER A 102 -11.63 -17.31 11.94
C SER A 102 -10.82 -17.41 10.64
N GLU A 103 -11.17 -16.62 9.63
CA GLU A 103 -10.51 -16.65 8.31
C GLU A 103 -9.32 -15.67 8.22
N HIS A 104 -9.20 -14.76 9.18
CA HIS A 104 -8.24 -13.65 9.05
C HIS A 104 -6.77 -14.11 8.99
N LEU A 105 -6.41 -15.11 9.79
CA LEU A 105 -5.04 -15.66 9.78
C LEU A 105 -4.70 -16.29 8.42
N GLU A 106 -5.65 -17.02 7.83
CA GLU A 106 -5.43 -17.62 6.53
C GLU A 106 -5.35 -16.57 5.43
N ASP A 107 -6.19 -15.55 5.48
CA ASP A 107 -6.13 -14.42 4.54
C ASP A 107 -4.77 -13.71 4.62
N LEU A 108 -4.27 -13.47 5.83
CA LEU A 108 -2.92 -12.90 6.04
C LEU A 108 -1.84 -13.82 5.50
N ARG A 109 -1.94 -15.14 5.70
CA ARG A 109 -0.98 -16.11 5.20
C ARG A 109 -0.87 -16.02 3.67
N ILE A 110 -2.00 -15.96 2.98
CA ILE A 110 -2.06 -15.86 1.52
C ILE A 110 -1.39 -14.54 1.07
N ILE A 111 -1.72 -13.44 1.73
CA ILE A 111 -1.12 -12.13 1.42
C ILE A 111 0.40 -12.15 1.64
N PHE A 112 0.87 -12.73 2.74
CA PHE A 112 2.31 -12.83 3.00
C PHE A 112 3.02 -13.72 1.99
N GLU A 113 2.39 -14.76 1.48
CA GLU A 113 2.96 -15.56 0.40
C GLU A 113 3.18 -14.74 -0.87
N VAL A 114 2.20 -13.93 -1.26
CA VAL A 114 2.32 -13.02 -2.41
C VAL A 114 3.48 -12.05 -2.19
N LEU A 115 3.53 -11.40 -1.02
CA LEU A 115 4.60 -10.45 -0.68
C LEU A 115 5.98 -11.12 -0.74
N ARG A 116 6.10 -12.34 -0.23
CA ARG A 116 7.34 -13.10 -0.25
C ARG A 116 7.77 -13.49 -1.66
N ASN A 117 6.83 -13.92 -2.49
CA ASN A 117 7.11 -14.29 -3.88
C ASN A 117 7.64 -13.11 -4.69
N TYR A 118 7.12 -11.91 -4.44
CA TYR A 118 7.58 -10.68 -5.10
C TYR A 118 8.70 -9.97 -4.33
N LYS A 119 9.15 -10.54 -3.21
CA LYS A 119 10.23 -10.00 -2.36
C LYS A 119 9.94 -8.59 -1.84
N LEU A 120 8.67 -8.25 -1.64
CA LEU A 120 8.27 -6.97 -1.08
C LEU A 120 8.34 -7.01 0.44
N ARG A 121 9.02 -6.04 1.02
CA ARG A 121 9.21 -5.93 2.47
C ARG A 121 8.20 -4.97 3.08
N LEU A 122 7.69 -5.34 4.25
CA LEU A 122 6.81 -4.49 5.04
C LEU A 122 7.59 -3.75 6.12
N ASN A 123 7.09 -2.58 6.48
CA ASN A 123 7.56 -1.85 7.66
C ASN A 123 6.74 -2.28 8.87
N ALA A 124 7.26 -3.22 9.63
CA ALA A 124 6.54 -3.84 10.74
C ALA A 124 6.09 -2.83 11.80
N SER A 125 6.85 -1.76 12.01
CA SER A 125 6.50 -0.72 13.00
C SER A 125 5.25 0.09 12.62
N LYS A 126 4.91 0.12 11.34
CA LYS A 126 3.72 0.81 10.83
C LYS A 126 2.56 -0.13 10.50
N CYS A 127 2.75 -1.42 10.65
CA CYS A 127 1.70 -2.41 10.43
C CYS A 127 0.88 -2.63 11.71
N SER A 128 -0.43 -2.92 11.53
CA SER A 128 -1.33 -3.32 12.60
C SER A 128 -2.08 -4.56 12.16
N PHE A 129 -2.08 -5.61 13.00
CA PHE A 129 -2.61 -6.91 12.63
C PHE A 129 -3.84 -7.28 13.47
N GLY A 130 -4.88 -7.79 12.79
CA GLY A 130 -6.05 -8.37 13.44
C GLY A 130 -6.84 -7.41 14.31
N VAL A 131 -6.89 -6.15 13.96
CA VAL A 131 -7.57 -5.11 14.74
C VAL A 131 -9.02 -4.93 14.28
N GLY A 132 -9.87 -4.41 15.18
CA GLY A 132 -11.25 -4.06 14.84
C GLY A 132 -11.38 -2.68 14.21
N SER A 133 -10.35 -1.85 14.34
CA SER A 133 -10.29 -0.50 13.78
C SER A 133 -8.85 -0.07 13.57
N GLY A 134 -8.66 0.91 12.69
CA GLY A 134 -7.33 1.47 12.46
C GLY A 134 -7.39 2.71 11.59
N LYS A 135 -6.27 3.43 11.52
CA LYS A 135 -6.13 4.62 10.68
C LYS A 135 -5.75 4.21 9.26
N PHE A 136 -6.53 4.67 8.30
CA PHE A 136 -6.27 4.47 6.88
C PHE A 136 -6.51 5.78 6.14
N LEU A 137 -5.51 6.26 5.45
CA LEU A 137 -5.55 7.52 4.70
C LEU A 137 -6.00 8.73 5.55
N GLY A 138 -5.62 8.75 6.84
CA GLY A 138 -5.98 9.81 7.77
C GLY A 138 -7.37 9.65 8.42
N TYR A 139 -8.10 8.61 8.09
CA TYR A 139 -9.42 8.31 8.66
C TYR A 139 -9.34 7.11 9.60
N MET A 140 -10.21 7.10 10.62
CA MET A 140 -10.41 5.93 11.47
C MET A 140 -11.38 4.99 10.75
N VAL A 141 -10.90 3.81 10.37
CA VAL A 141 -11.71 2.79 9.69
C VAL A 141 -12.10 1.71 10.68
N THR A 142 -13.39 1.43 10.77
CA THR A 142 -13.97 0.39 11.64
C THR A 142 -14.90 -0.50 10.81
N HIS A 143 -15.36 -1.60 11.40
CA HIS A 143 -16.39 -2.44 10.74
C HIS A 143 -17.74 -1.71 10.57
N ARG A 144 -17.94 -0.58 11.26
CA ARG A 144 -19.12 0.28 11.11
C ARG A 144 -18.99 1.29 9.98
N GLY A 145 -17.79 1.51 9.46
CA GLY A 145 -17.48 2.47 8.41
C GLY A 145 -16.32 3.38 8.77
N ILE A 146 -16.30 4.57 8.17
CA ILE A 146 -15.27 5.56 8.43
C ILE A 146 -15.75 6.53 9.51
N GLU A 147 -14.90 6.79 10.49
CA GLU A 147 -15.10 7.79 11.51
C GLU A 147 -14.03 8.86 11.39
N VAL A 148 -14.40 10.11 11.70
CA VAL A 148 -13.42 11.21 11.74
C VAL A 148 -12.48 10.95 12.91
N ASN A 149 -11.17 11.01 12.64
CA ASN A 149 -10.17 10.88 13.68
C ASN A 149 -10.28 12.08 14.65
N PRO A 150 -10.51 11.86 15.95
CA PRO A 150 -10.64 12.94 16.91
C PRO A 150 -9.35 13.70 17.21
N ASP A 151 -8.20 13.19 16.76
CA ASP A 151 -6.88 13.83 16.97
C ASP A 151 -6.47 14.73 15.80
#